data_979f0db70a4b0b6899429b245a2b4ae1
#
_entry.id   979f0db70a4b0b6899429b245a2b4ae1
#
_cell.length_a   1.000
_cell.length_b   1.000
_cell.length_c   1.000
_cell.angle_alpha   90.00
_cell.angle_beta   90.00
_cell.angle_gamma   90.00
#
_symmetry.space_group_name_H-M   'P 1'
#
loop_
_entity.id
_entity.type
_entity.pdbx_description
1 polymer ?
#
loop_
_entity_poly.entity_id
_entity_poly.type
_entity_poly.pdbx_seq_one_letter_code
_entity_poly.pdbx_strand_id
1 'polypeptide(L)'
;MQNKLVSMQKVILDTNFLLYILRNKVDLFSELNRILDQNYKVCILDKSLDELRGKKLGKLAVEFAKKYFKIIKTKKGKVDDLLLKQDAIIATMDKELKEKLKKRKKQIIIIRQKKYLKFD
;
A
#
# COMPACT_ATOMS: atom_id res chain seq x y z
N MET A 1 -23.05 -16.50 9.94
CA MET A 1 -22.70 -16.19 9.57
C MET A 1 -21.93 -15.88 9.53
N GLN A 2 -21.72 -15.76 9.44
CA GLN A 2 -20.97 -15.45 9.19
C GLN A 2 -20.11 -14.90 9.01
N ASN A 3 -19.73 -14.75 9.31
CA ASN A 3 -19.02 -14.14 9.08
C ASN A 3 -18.35 -13.96 8.60
N LYS A 4 -18.01 -14.18 8.93
CA LYS A 4 -17.47 -14.35 8.06
C LYS A 4 -17.22 -14.08 6.98
N LEU A 5 -17.11 -14.49 7.17
CA LEU A 5 -17.61 -14.09 5.91
C LEU A 5 -17.17 -12.70 5.52
N VAL A 6 -16.83 -11.92 6.45
CA VAL A 6 -16.28 -10.61 6.16
C VAL A 6 -14.79 -10.78 6.05
N SER A 7 -14.34 -11.10 4.85
CA SER A 7 -12.92 -11.13 4.60
C SER A 7 -12.40 -9.69 4.69
N MET A 8 -11.36 -9.51 5.48
CA MET A 8 -10.72 -8.23 5.62
C MET A 8 -9.93 -7.92 4.36
N GLN A 9 -10.24 -6.81 3.72
CA GLN A 9 -9.58 -6.39 2.51
C GLN A 9 -8.16 -5.94 2.80
N LYS A 10 -7.21 -6.35 1.99
CA LYS A 10 -5.82 -5.92 2.14
C LYS A 10 -5.55 -4.72 1.25
N VAL A 11 -4.87 -3.73 1.80
CA VAL A 11 -4.36 -2.59 1.04
C VAL A 11 -2.85 -2.59 1.24
N ILE A 12 -2.10 -2.83 0.19
CA ILE A 12 -0.65 -2.91 0.26
C ILE A 12 -0.05 -1.65 -0.33
N LEU A 13 0.79 -0.97 0.44
CA LEU A 13 1.45 0.24 0.00
C LEU A 13 2.80 -0.08 -0.64
N ASP A 14 3.02 0.49 -1.82
CA ASP A 14 4.33 0.50 -2.45
C ASP A 14 5.27 1.40 -1.65
N THR A 15 6.56 1.12 -1.72
CA THR A 15 7.59 1.85 -0.98
C THR A 15 7.49 3.36 -1.13
N ASN A 16 7.45 3.84 -2.36
CA ASN A 16 7.42 5.28 -2.63
C ASN A 16 6.08 5.92 -2.26
N PHE A 17 5.00 5.15 -2.27
CA PHE A 17 3.69 5.63 -1.84
C PHE A 17 3.74 6.01 -0.36
N LEU A 18 4.32 5.15 0.47
CA LEU A 18 4.45 5.45 1.90
C LEU A 18 5.31 6.69 2.14
N LEU A 19 6.43 6.82 1.42
CA LEU A 19 7.28 8.01 1.54
C LEU A 19 6.53 9.28 1.15
N TYR A 20 5.71 9.18 0.10
CA TYR A 20 4.89 10.31 -0.35
C TYR A 20 3.87 10.72 0.72
N ILE A 21 3.20 9.75 1.32
CA ILE A 21 2.25 9.98 2.41
C ILE A 21 2.91 10.77 3.55
N LEU A 22 4.08 10.33 3.97
CA LEU A 22 4.79 10.97 5.08
C LEU A 22 5.31 12.36 4.70
N ARG A 23 5.85 12.49 3.49
CA ARG A 23 6.40 13.76 3.02
C ARG A 23 5.33 14.83 2.93
N ASN A 24 4.15 14.47 2.47
CA ASN A 24 3.06 15.42 2.24
C ASN A 24 2.03 15.44 3.37
N LYS A 25 2.31 14.71 4.45
CA LYS A 25 1.44 14.66 5.64
C LYS A 25 0.00 14.29 5.29
N VAL A 26 -0.17 13.33 4.41
CA VAL A 26 -1.49 12.81 4.06
C VAL A 26 -1.99 11.95 5.21
N ASP A 27 -3.24 12.15 5.62
CA ASP A 27 -3.85 11.34 6.67
C ASP A 27 -4.35 10.03 6.07
N LEU A 28 -3.46 9.04 6.04
CA LEU A 28 -3.70 7.76 5.37
C LEU A 28 -4.98 7.07 5.85
N PHE A 29 -5.14 6.91 7.15
CA PHE A 29 -6.26 6.14 7.68
C PHE A 29 -7.59 6.86 7.53
N SER A 30 -7.60 8.17 7.71
CA SER A 30 -8.80 8.96 7.46
C SER A 30 -9.25 8.85 6.01
N GLU A 31 -8.29 8.91 5.09
CA GLU A 31 -8.59 8.82 3.66
C GLU A 31 -9.02 7.42 3.25
N LEU A 32 -8.40 6.39 3.80
CA LEU A 32 -8.83 5.01 3.52
C LEU A 32 -10.23 4.76 4.05
N ASN A 33 -10.55 5.28 5.24
CA ASN A 33 -11.89 5.15 5.80
C ASN A 33 -12.93 5.84 4.92
N ARG A 34 -12.56 6.93 4.27
CA ARG A 34 -13.46 7.65 3.37
C ARG A 34 -13.77 6.89 2.09
N ILE A 35 -12.78 6.19 1.52
CA ILE A 35 -12.95 5.56 0.20
C ILE A 35 -13.25 4.06 0.25
N LEU A 36 -13.07 3.40 1.38
CA LEU A 36 -13.31 1.96 1.50
C LEU A 36 -14.55 1.69 2.33
N ASP A 37 -15.45 0.89 1.77
CA ASP A 37 -16.72 0.54 2.43
C ASP A 37 -16.61 -0.67 3.34
N GLN A 38 -15.52 -1.41 3.24
CA GLN A 38 -15.33 -2.66 3.96
C GLN A 38 -14.22 -2.54 4.97
N ASN A 39 -14.19 -3.48 5.90
CA ASN A 39 -13.05 -3.59 6.80
C ASN A 39 -11.79 -3.85 5.99
N TYR A 40 -10.71 -3.20 6.36
CA TYR A 40 -9.46 -3.32 5.64
C TYR A 40 -8.28 -3.39 6.60
N LYS A 41 -7.18 -3.84 6.06
CA LYS A 41 -5.91 -3.96 6.77
C LYS A 41 -4.84 -3.36 5.87
N VAL A 42 -4.05 -2.44 6.41
CA VAL A 42 -2.95 -1.86 5.66
C VAL A 42 -1.72 -2.73 5.84
N CYS A 43 -1.09 -3.05 4.74
CA CYS A 43 0.05 -3.95 4.71
C CYS A 43 1.21 -3.34 3.93
N ILE A 44 2.39 -3.85 4.19
CA ILE A 44 3.58 -3.52 3.41
C ILE A 44 4.41 -4.79 3.26
N LEU A 45 5.10 -4.93 2.14
CA LEU A 45 5.96 -6.08 1.94
C LEU A 45 7.27 -5.92 2.73
N ASP A 46 7.80 -7.02 3.22
CA ASP A 46 9.09 -7.02 3.92
C ASP A 46 10.20 -6.43 3.02
N LYS A 47 10.16 -6.71 1.74
CA LYS A 47 11.14 -6.17 0.79
C LYS A 47 11.05 -4.65 0.65
N SER A 48 9.83 -4.10 0.80
CA SER A 48 9.65 -2.65 0.79
C SER A 48 10.31 -1.99 1.98
N LEU A 49 10.30 -2.64 3.14
CA LEU A 49 11.01 -2.12 4.30
C LEU A 49 12.52 -2.04 4.03
N ASP A 50 13.05 -3.04 3.34
CA ASP A 50 14.47 -3.02 2.97
C ASP A 50 14.78 -1.87 2.02
N GLU A 51 13.88 -1.58 1.08
CA GLU A 51 14.05 -0.47 0.15
C GLU A 51 14.01 0.90 0.83
N LEU A 52 13.31 1.00 1.96
CA LEU A 52 13.21 2.26 2.70
C LEU A 52 14.51 2.64 3.38
N ARG A 53 15.37 1.68 3.65
CA ARG A 53 16.62 1.93 4.33
C ARG A 53 17.53 2.79 3.45
N GLY A 54 18.13 3.81 4.02
CA GLY A 54 18.99 4.72 3.30
C GLY A 54 18.28 5.82 2.54
N LYS A 55 16.96 5.80 2.48
CA LYS A 55 16.19 6.85 1.83
C LYS A 55 15.87 7.96 2.82
N LYS A 56 15.69 9.17 2.30
CA LYS A 56 15.21 10.29 3.11
C LYS A 56 13.85 9.93 3.68
N LEU A 57 13.65 10.15 4.97
CA LEU A 57 12.46 9.74 5.73
C LEU A 57 12.31 8.21 5.85
N GLY A 58 13.28 7.43 5.37
CA GLY A 58 13.18 5.98 5.40
C GLY A 58 13.07 5.41 6.81
N LYS A 59 13.84 5.92 7.74
CA LYS A 59 13.78 5.46 9.13
C LYS A 59 12.41 5.72 9.74
N LEU A 60 11.87 6.90 9.50
CA LEU A 60 10.53 7.26 9.97
C LEU A 60 9.48 6.34 9.34
N ALA A 61 9.62 6.07 8.03
CA ALA A 61 8.69 5.21 7.31
C ALA A 61 8.70 3.79 7.86
N VAL A 62 9.88 3.23 8.16
CA VAL A 62 10.00 1.90 8.75
C VAL A 62 9.32 1.85 10.11
N GLU A 63 9.57 2.84 10.96
CA GLU A 63 8.95 2.91 12.28
C GLU A 63 7.43 3.00 12.18
N PHE A 64 6.93 3.83 11.27
CA PHE A 64 5.51 3.98 11.02
C PHE A 64 4.87 2.67 10.57
N ALA A 65 5.52 1.99 9.63
CA ALA A 65 5.02 0.72 9.11
C ALA A 65 5.00 -0.35 10.19
N LYS A 66 6.05 -0.44 11.00
CA LYS A 66 6.10 -1.43 12.09
C LYS A 66 5.02 -1.19 13.13
N LYS A 67 4.63 0.06 13.33
CA LYS A 67 3.63 0.41 14.34
C LYS A 67 2.20 0.19 13.83
N TYR A 68 1.92 0.49 12.56
CA TYR A 68 0.56 0.55 12.07
C TYR A 68 0.18 -0.45 10.99
N PHE A 69 1.16 -1.08 10.33
CA PHE A 69 0.89 -1.96 9.20
C PHE A 69 1.19 -3.40 9.53
N LYS A 70 0.53 -4.30 8.82
CA LYS A 70 0.91 -5.70 8.80
C LYS A 70 2.05 -5.85 7.80
N ILE A 71 3.13 -6.51 8.21
CA ILE A 71 4.26 -6.77 7.33
C ILE A 71 4.05 -8.13 6.70
N ILE A 72 4.02 -8.17 5.37
CA ILE A 72 3.86 -9.40 4.61
C ILE A 72 5.23 -9.95 4.26
N LYS A 73 5.52 -11.15 4.72
CA LYS A 73 6.76 -11.84 4.37
C LYS A 73 6.61 -12.43 2.98
N THR A 74 7.58 -12.16 2.13
CA THR A 74 7.55 -12.62 0.74
C THR A 74 8.75 -13.48 0.41
N LYS A 75 8.62 -14.24 -0.66
CA LYS A 75 9.70 -15.03 -1.19
C LYS A 75 10.62 -14.13 -2.00
N LYS A 76 11.71 -14.69 -2.50
CA LYS A 76 12.68 -13.98 -3.31
C LYS A 76 12.01 -13.36 -4.55
N GLY A 77 12.40 -12.14 -4.89
CA GLY A 77 11.85 -11.46 -6.06
C GLY A 77 11.88 -9.93 -5.91
N LYS A 78 11.60 -9.27 -7.00
CA LYS A 78 11.51 -7.81 -7.03
C LYS A 78 10.17 -7.36 -6.43
N VAL A 79 10.16 -6.20 -5.79
CA VAL A 79 8.96 -5.67 -5.14
C VAL A 79 7.78 -5.58 -6.12
N ASP A 80 7.99 -5.06 -7.31
CA ASP A 80 6.91 -4.91 -8.30
C ASP A 80 6.28 -6.26 -8.65
N ASP A 81 7.10 -7.27 -8.89
CA ASP A 81 6.60 -8.62 -9.22
C ASP A 81 5.85 -9.23 -8.05
N LEU A 82 6.36 -9.01 -6.84
CA LEU A 82 5.71 -9.52 -5.64
C LEU A 82 4.37 -8.84 -5.40
N LEU A 83 4.27 -7.54 -5.67
CA LEU A 83 3.00 -6.82 -5.56
C LEU A 83 1.96 -7.33 -6.55
N LEU A 84 2.39 -7.65 -7.77
CA LEU A 84 1.48 -8.19 -8.79
C LEU A 84 0.85 -9.51 -8.40
N LYS A 85 1.52 -10.28 -7.55
CA LYS A 85 1.03 -11.59 -7.12
C LYS A 85 0.08 -11.53 -5.93
N GLN A 86 -0.06 -10.38 -5.30
CA GLN A 86 -0.89 -10.26 -4.10
C GLN A 86 -2.36 -10.10 -4.45
N ASP A 87 -3.21 -10.78 -3.72
CA ASP A 87 -4.66 -10.60 -3.82
C ASP A 87 -5.03 -9.44 -2.89
N ALA A 88 -4.90 -8.23 -3.40
CA ALA A 88 -5.04 -7.03 -2.59
C ALA A 88 -5.23 -5.79 -3.47
N ILE A 89 -5.68 -4.72 -2.85
CA ILE A 89 -5.66 -3.40 -3.45
C ILE A 89 -4.23 -2.88 -3.31
N ILE A 90 -3.67 -2.35 -4.38
CA ILE A 90 -2.29 -1.85 -4.36
C ILE A 90 -2.31 -0.33 -4.41
N ALA A 91 -1.64 0.30 -3.44
CA ALA A 91 -1.50 1.75 -3.40
C ALA A 91 -0.14 2.13 -3.96
N THR A 92 -0.14 2.75 -5.14
CA THR A 92 1.10 3.10 -5.83
C THR A 92 0.90 4.29 -6.75
N MET A 93 1.96 5.05 -6.95
CA MET A 93 2.01 6.14 -7.93
C MET A 93 2.88 5.79 -9.13
N ASP A 94 3.50 4.62 -9.12
CA ASP A 94 4.38 4.17 -10.19
C ASP A 94 3.56 3.86 -11.44
N LYS A 95 3.81 4.62 -12.50
CA LYS A 95 3.05 4.51 -13.75
C LYS A 95 3.17 3.12 -14.39
N GLU A 96 4.38 2.60 -14.43
CA GLU A 96 4.64 1.31 -15.04
C GLU A 96 3.96 0.17 -14.27
N LEU A 97 4.07 0.21 -12.94
CA LEU A 97 3.40 -0.77 -12.09
C LEU A 97 1.88 -0.68 -12.24
N LYS A 98 1.34 0.54 -12.30
CA LYS A 98 -0.11 0.72 -12.49
C LYS A 98 -0.60 0.09 -13.77
N GLU A 99 0.15 0.23 -14.86
CA GLU A 99 -0.23 -0.39 -16.13
C GLU A 99 -0.29 -1.91 -16.02
N LYS A 100 0.69 -2.50 -15.35
CA LYS A 100 0.73 -3.95 -15.14
C LYS A 100 -0.44 -4.42 -14.26
N LEU A 101 -0.75 -3.65 -13.21
CA LEU A 101 -1.86 -3.98 -12.34
C LEU A 101 -3.21 -3.90 -13.06
N LYS A 102 -3.39 -2.89 -13.91
CA LYS A 102 -4.61 -2.72 -14.70
C LYS A 102 -4.82 -3.89 -15.65
N LYS A 103 -3.76 -4.39 -16.27
CA LYS A 103 -3.85 -5.55 -17.14
C LYS A 103 -4.34 -6.80 -16.39
N ARG A 104 -4.07 -6.86 -15.10
CA ARG A 104 -4.53 -7.96 -14.23
C ARG A 104 -5.84 -7.63 -13.54
N LYS A 105 -6.48 -6.53 -13.91
CA LYS A 105 -7.76 -6.07 -13.35
C LYS A 105 -7.72 -5.89 -11.84
N LYS A 106 -6.58 -5.45 -11.32
CA LYS A 106 -6.42 -5.18 -9.89
C LYS A 106 -6.82 -3.75 -9.59
N GLN A 107 -7.37 -3.55 -8.40
CA GLN A 107 -7.72 -2.21 -7.93
C GLN A 107 -6.49 -1.47 -7.46
N ILE A 108 -6.43 -0.19 -7.77
CA ILE A 108 -5.29 0.67 -7.47
C ILE A 108 -5.79 1.91 -6.73
N ILE A 109 -5.05 2.29 -5.69
CA ILE A 109 -5.28 3.55 -4.99
C ILE A 109 -4.14 4.50 -5.34
N ILE A 110 -4.46 5.73 -5.68
CA ILE A 110 -3.50 6.78 -5.99
C ILE A 110 -3.73 8.00 -5.10
N ILE A 111 -2.78 8.91 -5.11
CA ILE A 111 -2.87 10.19 -4.40
C ILE A 111 -3.13 11.29 -5.41
N ARG A 112 -4.11 12.15 -5.11
CA ARG A 112 -4.42 13.30 -5.95
C ARG A 112 -4.18 14.59 -5.17
N GLN A 113 -3.64 15.59 -5.85
CA GLN A 113 -3.39 16.92 -5.30
C GLN A 113 -2.57 16.90 -4.01
N LYS A 114 -1.69 15.91 -3.86
CA LYS A 114 -0.84 15.73 -2.67
C LYS A 114 -1.62 15.66 -1.37
N LYS A 115 -2.90 15.32 -1.43
CA LYS A 115 -3.78 15.52 -0.29
C LYS A 115 -4.72 14.35 -0.03
N TYR A 116 -5.31 13.76 -1.03
CA TYR A 116 -6.32 12.72 -0.81
C TYR A 116 -6.13 11.52 -1.71
N LEU A 117 -6.69 10.41 -1.24
CA LEU A 117 -6.63 9.14 -1.94
C LEU A 117 -7.88 8.94 -2.80
N LYS A 118 -7.71 8.21 -3.89
CA LYS A 118 -8.84 7.79 -4.71
C LYS A 118 -8.46 6.53 -5.46
N PHE A 119 -9.47 5.80 -5.93
CA PHE A 119 -9.23 4.69 -6.85
C PHE A 119 -8.85 5.22 -8.22
N ASP A 120 -7.88 4.57 -8.83
CA ASP A 120 -7.43 4.95 -10.17
C ASP A 120 -8.29 4.28 -11.24
#